data_3ced4f0af0a6db622c8e6fb0f73543e9
#
_entry.id   3ced4f0af0a6db622c8e6fb0f73543e9
#
_cell.length_a   1.000
_cell.length_b   1.000
_cell.length_c   1.000
_cell.angle_alpha   90.00
_cell.angle_beta   90.00
_cell.angle_gamma   90.00
#
_symmetry.space_group_name_H-M   'P 1'
#
loop_
_entity.id
_entity.type
_entity.pdbx_description
1 polymer ?
#
loop_
_entity_poly.entity_id
_entity_poly.type
_entity_poly.pdbx_seq_one_letter_code
_entity_poly.pdbx_strand_id
1 'polypeptide(L)'
;MKKHMLPLLLAAFFALSLAACNTQETDSSSRLESAQESSQLSSAPSPSPSQVEAPSSGPDAREGDSQPSAPEETLLQIAVGGETFLADLADTAAAQEIASMLPISLVMADQNGVVKRYDLPSALPEAAEDFSTVPAGQLVLEGTGGLRLFYQESPAGGSYTPLATLRETEGLAQALAGESVEVTLQLVTG
;
A
#
# COMPACT_ATOMS: atom_id res chain seq x y z
N MET A 1 -5.23 44.54 31.96
CA MET A 1 -5.07 44.28 33.39
C MET A 1 -5.81 43.02 33.75
N LYS A 2 -5.10 41.98 34.03
CA LYS A 2 -5.23 40.91 34.99
C LYS A 2 -4.36 39.76 34.60
N LYS A 3 -3.22 39.73 35.25
CA LYS A 3 -2.29 38.64 35.46
C LYS A 3 -3.00 37.58 36.29
N HIS A 4 -2.73 36.31 36.05
CA HIS A 4 -2.67 35.22 37.01
C HIS A 4 -2.09 34.03 36.29
N MET A 5 -0.91 33.72 36.58
CA MET A 5 -0.28 32.94 37.65
C MET A 5 -0.17 31.46 37.26
N LEU A 6 1.07 31.15 36.99
CA LEU A 6 1.68 29.82 36.98
C LEU A 6 1.49 29.12 38.33
N PRO A 7 1.38 27.80 38.38
CA PRO A 7 2.28 27.10 39.29
C PRO A 7 3.10 26.00 38.60
N LEU A 8 4.32 26.10 38.93
CA LEU A 8 5.44 25.20 38.97
C LEU A 8 5.18 24.01 39.89
N LEU A 9 5.93 22.92 39.66
CA LEU A 9 6.20 21.75 40.51
C LEU A 9 5.33 20.50 40.31
N LEU A 10 5.90 19.41 39.80
CA LEU A 10 6.55 18.42 40.67
C LEU A 10 7.38 17.43 39.85
N ALA A 11 8.65 17.39 40.12
CA ALA A 11 9.54 16.32 39.76
C ALA A 11 9.20 15.07 40.57
N ALA A 12 9.16 13.91 39.95
CA ALA A 12 9.28 12.65 40.65
C ALA A 12 10.20 11.73 39.85
N PHE A 13 11.37 11.61 40.38
CA PHE A 13 12.36 10.54 40.12
C PHE A 13 11.72 9.18 40.36
N PHE A 14 11.91 8.29 39.46
CA PHE A 14 11.99 6.86 39.77
C PHE A 14 13.11 6.21 39.01
N ALA A 15 14.09 5.85 39.82
CA ALA A 15 15.30 5.17 39.40
C ALA A 15 15.08 3.65 39.38
N LEU A 16 15.74 3.03 38.48
CA LEU A 16 16.51 1.78 38.63
C LEU A 16 15.76 0.48 38.93
N SER A 17 15.82 -0.43 37.97
CA SER A 17 16.01 -1.85 38.23
C SER A 17 16.76 -2.51 37.10
N LEU A 18 18.02 -2.78 37.37
CA LEU A 18 18.83 -3.81 36.71
C LEU A 18 18.38 -5.18 37.22
N ALA A 19 18.25 -6.14 36.33
CA ALA A 19 18.50 -7.57 36.51
C ALA A 19 18.05 -8.25 35.23
N ALA A 20 18.66 -9.17 34.62
CA ALA A 20 19.80 -10.03 34.78
C ALA A 20 19.85 -10.86 33.51
N CYS A 21 21.07 -11.19 33.11
CA CYS A 21 21.42 -12.19 32.13
C CYS A 21 20.61 -13.48 32.25
N ASN A 22 20.19 -14.03 31.12
CA ASN A 22 20.20 -15.47 30.98
C ASN A 22 20.69 -15.85 29.60
N THR A 23 21.91 -16.25 29.60
CA THR A 23 22.63 -17.00 28.56
C THR A 23 22.06 -18.41 28.56
N GLN A 24 21.56 -18.87 27.45
CA GLN A 24 21.44 -20.31 27.21
C GLN A 24 21.83 -20.60 25.78
N GLU A 25 23.11 -20.93 25.66
CA GLU A 25 23.65 -21.78 24.61
C GLU A 25 22.97 -23.14 24.70
N THR A 26 22.43 -23.59 23.63
CA THR A 26 22.35 -25.01 23.33
C THR A 26 22.75 -25.22 21.88
N ASP A 27 24.02 -25.55 21.78
CA ASP A 27 24.65 -26.35 20.77
C ASP A 27 23.83 -27.63 20.52
N SER A 28 23.52 -27.90 19.29
CA SER A 28 23.32 -29.25 18.80
C SER A 28 23.58 -29.31 17.31
N SER A 29 24.81 -29.56 17.02
CA SER A 29 25.27 -30.26 15.83
C SER A 29 24.46 -31.55 15.59
N SER A 30 24.10 -31.78 14.37
CA SER A 30 24.12 -33.05 13.65
C SER A 30 23.59 -32.79 12.25
N ARG A 31 24.41 -32.68 11.28
CA ARG A 31 25.19 -33.73 10.57
C ARG A 31 24.32 -34.56 9.63
N LEU A 32 24.82 -34.49 8.40
CA LEU A 32 24.85 -35.51 7.34
C LEU A 32 23.60 -35.58 6.46
N GLU A 33 23.84 -35.31 5.27
CA GLU A 33 24.49 -36.03 4.14
C GLU A 33 23.48 -36.68 3.22
N SER A 34 23.82 -36.45 2.01
CA SER A 34 23.70 -37.34 0.86
C SER A 34 22.47 -37.22 0.00
N ALA A 35 22.84 -36.93 -1.12
CA ALA A 35 23.10 -37.57 -2.40
C ALA A 35 22.02 -37.16 -3.40
N GLN A 36 22.49 -36.53 -4.48
CA GLN A 36 22.77 -37.13 -5.78
C GLN A 36 21.60 -37.98 -6.30
N GLU A 37 21.03 -37.66 -7.39
CA GLU A 37 21.48 -38.07 -8.76
C GLU A 37 20.48 -37.54 -9.79
N SER A 38 20.94 -36.78 -10.73
CA SER A 38 21.11 -37.18 -12.14
C SER A 38 19.89 -37.80 -12.82
N SER A 39 19.49 -37.21 -13.86
CA SER A 39 19.39 -37.73 -15.21
C SER A 39 18.40 -36.91 -16.01
N GLN A 40 18.94 -36.18 -16.93
CA GLN A 40 19.02 -36.43 -18.40
C GLN A 40 17.72 -36.24 -19.16
N LEU A 41 17.85 -35.27 -20.00
CA LEU A 41 17.69 -35.32 -21.45
C LEU A 41 16.42 -35.96 -22.00
N SER A 42 15.64 -35.19 -22.72
CA SER A 42 15.41 -35.51 -24.14
C SER A 42 14.56 -34.44 -24.80
N SER A 43 15.18 -33.69 -25.67
CA SER A 43 14.87 -33.61 -27.10
C SER A 43 13.51 -33.05 -27.49
N ALA A 44 13.60 -31.92 -28.12
CA ALA A 44 12.64 -31.41 -29.08
C ALA A 44 12.47 -32.42 -30.28
N PRO A 45 11.43 -32.29 -31.13
CA PRO A 45 11.49 -31.30 -32.18
C PRO A 45 10.17 -30.60 -32.51
N SER A 46 10.34 -29.44 -33.08
CA SER A 46 9.41 -28.70 -33.94
C SER A 46 9.02 -29.55 -35.16
N PRO A 47 7.83 -29.38 -35.74
CA PRO A 47 7.81 -28.75 -37.05
C PRO A 47 6.70 -27.73 -37.30
N SER A 48 7.08 -26.65 -37.91
CA SER A 48 6.30 -25.85 -38.87
C SER A 48 6.39 -26.51 -40.23
N PRO A 49 5.67 -26.15 -41.31
CA PRO A 49 4.59 -25.19 -41.53
C PRO A 49 3.43 -25.77 -42.38
N SER A 50 2.35 -25.00 -42.54
CA SER A 50 1.62 -25.02 -43.83
C SER A 50 0.78 -23.74 -43.99
N GLN A 51 1.22 -22.99 -44.99
CA GLN A 51 0.44 -21.98 -45.68
C GLN A 51 -0.73 -22.62 -46.42
N VAL A 52 -1.87 -21.99 -46.44
CA VAL A 52 -2.78 -21.94 -47.60
C VAL A 52 -3.52 -20.60 -47.61
N GLU A 53 -3.18 -19.84 -48.55
CA GLU A 53 -3.89 -18.93 -49.45
C GLU A 53 -5.27 -18.39 -49.07
N ALA A 54 -5.34 -17.08 -49.31
CA ALA A 54 -6.57 -16.29 -49.47
C ALA A 54 -7.31 -16.65 -50.77
N PRO A 55 -8.60 -16.28 -50.93
CA PRO A 55 -8.83 -15.06 -51.70
C PRO A 55 -9.98 -14.17 -51.20
N SER A 56 -9.72 -12.90 -51.23
CA SER A 56 -10.38 -11.83 -52.00
C SER A 56 -11.90 -11.66 -51.99
N SER A 57 -12.25 -10.46 -51.74
CA SER A 57 -13.33 -9.64 -52.31
C SER A 57 -14.53 -9.28 -51.46
N GLY A 58 -14.61 -8.00 -51.20
CA GLY A 58 -15.83 -7.22 -51.28
C GLY A 58 -15.94 -6.09 -50.25
N PRO A 59 -16.06 -4.86 -50.67
CA PRO A 59 -16.13 -3.72 -49.80
C PRO A 59 -17.56 -3.48 -49.30
N ASP A 60 -17.70 -3.28 -48.02
CA ASP A 60 -18.82 -2.47 -47.54
C ASP A 60 -18.34 -1.58 -46.42
N ALA A 61 -18.25 -0.32 -46.79
CA ALA A 61 -18.00 0.80 -45.91
C ALA A 61 -19.13 0.91 -44.89
N ARG A 62 -18.78 0.74 -43.63
CA ARG A 62 -19.43 1.44 -42.56
C ARG A 62 -18.32 2.03 -41.71
N GLU A 63 -18.05 3.30 -42.00
CA GLU A 63 -17.47 4.23 -41.08
C GLU A 63 -18.33 4.22 -39.82
N GLY A 64 -18.07 3.30 -38.91
CA GLY A 64 -18.38 3.43 -37.51
C GLY A 64 -17.25 4.24 -36.94
N ASP A 65 -17.55 5.49 -36.62
CA ASP A 65 -16.76 6.38 -35.81
C ASP A 65 -16.47 5.66 -34.47
N SER A 66 -15.46 4.82 -34.50
CA SER A 66 -14.87 4.28 -33.28
C SER A 66 -13.89 5.33 -32.80
N GLN A 67 -14.45 6.35 -32.15
CA GLN A 67 -13.69 7.20 -31.27
C GLN A 67 -12.92 6.26 -30.34
N PRO A 68 -11.58 6.34 -30.28
CA PRO A 68 -10.82 5.52 -29.35
C PRO A 68 -11.31 5.90 -27.96
N SER A 69 -12.08 5.00 -27.35
CA SER A 69 -12.34 5.09 -25.89
C SER A 69 -10.98 5.13 -25.23
N ALA A 70 -10.66 6.23 -24.58
CA ALA A 70 -9.54 6.27 -23.68
C ALA A 70 -9.64 5.04 -22.76
N PRO A 71 -8.53 4.36 -22.46
CA PRO A 71 -8.58 3.24 -21.54
C PRO A 71 -9.26 3.71 -20.26
N GLU A 72 -10.35 3.06 -19.88
CA GLU A 72 -11.04 3.35 -18.65
C GLU A 72 -10.07 3.07 -17.49
N GLU A 73 -9.56 4.12 -16.89
CA GLU A 73 -8.67 4.01 -15.73
C GLU A 73 -9.48 3.68 -14.49
N THR A 74 -9.12 2.60 -13.82
CA THR A 74 -9.69 2.29 -12.52
C THR A 74 -8.92 3.06 -11.44
N LEU A 75 -9.60 3.95 -10.75
CA LEU A 75 -9.03 4.81 -9.73
C LEU A 75 -9.57 4.43 -8.35
N LEU A 76 -8.75 4.68 -7.34
CA LEU A 76 -9.20 4.64 -5.95
C LEU A 76 -9.78 6.00 -5.58
N GLN A 77 -11.03 6.02 -5.17
CA GLN A 77 -11.65 7.19 -4.59
C GLN A 77 -11.58 7.10 -3.06
N ILE A 78 -11.09 8.16 -2.44
CA ILE A 78 -10.98 8.33 -1.00
C ILE A 78 -11.91 9.46 -0.59
N ALA A 79 -13.00 9.13 0.13
CA ALA A 79 -13.93 10.12 0.64
C ALA A 79 -13.73 10.31 2.14
N VAL A 80 -13.58 11.55 2.58
CA VAL A 80 -13.38 11.93 3.97
C VAL A 80 -13.88 13.36 4.23
N GLY A 81 -14.62 13.55 5.33
CA GLY A 81 -15.08 14.87 5.73
C GLY A 81 -16.00 15.61 4.73
N GLY A 82 -16.56 14.88 3.76
CA GLY A 82 -17.37 15.46 2.67
C GLY A 82 -16.54 15.84 1.44
N GLU A 83 -15.23 15.72 1.50
CA GLU A 83 -14.32 15.88 0.37
C GLU A 83 -14.00 14.52 -0.27
N THR A 84 -13.63 14.57 -1.53
CA THR A 84 -13.31 13.37 -2.33
C THR A 84 -11.99 13.55 -3.06
N PHE A 85 -11.12 12.58 -2.91
CA PHE A 85 -9.79 12.55 -3.54
C PHE A 85 -9.67 11.34 -4.44
N LEU A 86 -9.03 11.51 -5.60
CA LEU A 86 -8.73 10.43 -6.52
C LEU A 86 -7.27 10.02 -6.37
N ALA A 87 -7.02 8.73 -6.42
CA ALA A 87 -5.69 8.16 -6.30
C ALA A 87 -5.46 7.08 -7.35
N ASP A 88 -4.22 7.01 -7.81
CA ASP A 88 -3.72 5.95 -8.66
C ASP A 88 -3.33 4.76 -7.78
N LEU A 89 -3.87 3.58 -8.10
CA LEU A 89 -3.48 2.34 -7.42
C LEU A 89 -2.05 1.95 -7.81
N ALA A 90 -1.28 1.50 -6.83
CA ALA A 90 0.04 0.93 -7.08
C ALA A 90 -0.08 -0.46 -7.70
N ASP A 91 0.91 -0.84 -8.50
CA ASP A 91 1.00 -2.18 -9.07
C ASP A 91 1.65 -3.16 -8.09
N THR A 92 0.97 -3.37 -6.97
CA THR A 92 1.39 -4.31 -5.91
C THR A 92 0.28 -5.31 -5.60
N ALA A 93 0.66 -6.50 -5.14
CA ALA A 93 -0.31 -7.50 -4.73
C ALA A 93 -1.21 -7.01 -3.58
N ALA A 94 -0.67 -6.20 -2.67
CA ALA A 94 -1.43 -5.59 -1.58
C ALA A 94 -2.48 -4.59 -2.08
N ALA A 95 -2.14 -3.77 -3.09
CA ALA A 95 -3.09 -2.84 -3.70
C ALA A 95 -4.24 -3.58 -4.41
N GLN A 96 -3.94 -4.68 -5.08
CA GLN A 96 -4.95 -5.53 -5.73
C GLN A 96 -5.85 -6.21 -4.69
N GLU A 97 -5.30 -6.66 -3.58
CA GLU A 97 -6.07 -7.26 -2.49
C GLU A 97 -6.98 -6.23 -1.82
N ILE A 98 -6.47 -5.02 -1.50
CA ILE A 98 -7.29 -3.90 -1.02
C ILE A 98 -8.41 -3.59 -2.01
N ALA A 99 -8.11 -3.49 -3.30
CA ALA A 99 -9.10 -3.22 -4.33
C ALA A 99 -10.23 -4.26 -4.36
N SER A 100 -9.92 -5.52 -4.08
CA SER A 100 -10.90 -6.60 -4.01
C SER A 100 -11.86 -6.50 -2.81
N MET A 101 -11.45 -5.80 -1.75
CA MET A 101 -12.25 -5.59 -0.55
C MET A 101 -13.15 -4.35 -0.62
N LEU A 102 -12.98 -3.51 -1.65
CA LEU A 102 -13.73 -2.26 -1.77
C LEU A 102 -15.19 -2.49 -2.20
N PRO A 103 -16.14 -1.66 -1.75
CA PRO A 103 -15.94 -0.48 -0.91
C PRO A 103 -15.82 -0.79 0.58
N ILE A 104 -14.98 -0.03 1.30
CA ILE A 104 -14.82 -0.15 2.75
C ILE A 104 -14.82 1.24 3.41
N SER A 105 -15.34 1.30 4.64
CA SER A 105 -15.23 2.48 5.51
C SER A 105 -14.41 2.15 6.74
N LEU A 106 -13.44 3.00 7.03
CA LEU A 106 -12.44 2.81 8.06
C LEU A 106 -12.43 4.02 9.00
N VAL A 107 -12.40 3.80 10.29
CA VAL A 107 -12.16 4.88 11.26
C VAL A 107 -10.65 4.93 11.52
N MET A 108 -9.99 5.89 10.88
CA MET A 108 -8.54 6.06 10.98
C MET A 108 -8.18 7.03 12.10
N ALA A 109 -7.22 6.63 12.93
CA ALA A 109 -6.72 7.45 14.03
C ALA A 109 -5.52 8.29 13.61
N ASP A 110 -5.38 9.47 14.19
CA ASP A 110 -4.23 10.34 13.96
C ASP A 110 -2.96 9.80 14.59
N GLN A 111 -1.85 9.95 13.89
CA GLN A 111 -0.53 9.66 14.41
C GLN A 111 0.41 10.84 14.12
N ASN A 112 0.78 11.54 15.18
CA ASN A 112 1.75 12.64 15.16
C ASN A 112 1.39 13.84 14.28
N GLY A 113 0.13 14.02 13.89
CA GLY A 113 -0.28 15.13 13.04
C GLY A 113 0.24 15.07 11.60
N VAL A 114 0.61 13.89 11.10
CA VAL A 114 1.23 13.66 9.80
C VAL A 114 0.53 12.56 9.01
N VAL A 115 0.08 11.50 9.70
CA VAL A 115 -0.45 10.30 9.09
C VAL A 115 -1.68 9.79 9.82
N LYS A 116 -2.64 9.29 9.08
CA LYS A 116 -3.76 8.52 9.60
C LYS A 116 -3.46 7.03 9.50
N ARG A 117 -3.77 6.31 10.59
CA ARG A 117 -3.52 4.86 10.66
C ARG A 117 -4.80 4.07 10.90
N TYR A 118 -4.82 2.88 10.36
CA TYR A 118 -5.81 1.84 10.64
C TYR A 118 -5.12 0.48 10.60
N ASP A 119 -5.47 -0.40 11.52
CA ASP A 119 -4.93 -1.75 11.53
C ASP A 119 -5.98 -2.70 10.93
N LEU A 120 -5.64 -3.28 9.79
CA LEU A 120 -6.50 -4.21 9.06
C LEU A 120 -6.70 -5.50 9.85
N PRO A 121 -7.91 -6.09 9.81
CA PRO A 121 -8.18 -7.35 10.50
C PRO A 121 -7.52 -8.57 9.84
N SER A 122 -7.12 -8.44 8.58
CA SER A 122 -6.47 -9.49 7.79
C SER A 122 -5.14 -9.01 7.27
N ALA A 123 -4.16 -9.90 7.25
CA ALA A 123 -2.85 -9.60 6.69
C ALA A 123 -2.92 -9.53 5.16
N LEU A 124 -2.21 -8.55 4.60
CA LEU A 124 -2.02 -8.37 3.17
C LEU A 124 -0.61 -8.79 2.74
N PRO A 125 -0.41 -9.10 1.46
CA PRO A 125 0.92 -9.36 0.92
C PRO A 125 1.84 -8.16 1.13
N GLU A 126 3.06 -8.41 1.61
CA GLU A 126 4.06 -7.38 1.79
C GLU A 126 4.99 -7.32 0.57
N ALA A 127 5.21 -6.11 0.05
CA ALA A 127 6.20 -5.80 -0.99
C ALA A 127 6.83 -4.45 -0.62
N ALA A 128 7.51 -4.43 0.52
CA ALA A 128 7.99 -3.20 1.12
C ALA A 128 9.13 -2.58 0.31
N GLU A 129 9.06 -1.27 0.13
CA GLU A 129 10.07 -0.42 -0.45
C GLU A 129 10.57 0.57 0.60
N ASP A 130 11.86 0.95 0.52
CA ASP A 130 12.44 1.90 1.45
C ASP A 130 12.17 3.33 1.00
N PHE A 131 11.47 4.07 1.84
CA PHE A 131 11.22 5.49 1.68
C PHE A 131 12.19 6.29 2.55
N SER A 132 12.94 7.20 1.97
CA SER A 132 13.72 8.18 2.73
C SER A 132 12.83 9.32 3.25
N THR A 133 11.79 9.65 2.50
CA THR A 133 10.74 10.61 2.82
C THR A 133 9.44 10.11 2.23
N VAL A 134 8.36 10.16 2.98
CA VAL A 134 7.03 9.81 2.46
C VAL A 134 6.27 11.11 2.16
N PRO A 135 5.94 11.37 0.89
CA PRO A 135 5.19 12.58 0.54
C PRO A 135 3.74 12.51 1.02
N ALA A 136 3.10 13.68 1.12
CA ALA A 136 1.66 13.74 1.35
C ALA A 136 0.90 13.08 0.20
N GLY A 137 -0.24 12.46 0.50
CA GLY A 137 -1.06 11.76 -0.47
C GLY A 137 -0.67 10.30 -0.70
N GLN A 138 0.27 9.77 0.05
CA GLN A 138 0.62 8.36 -0.02
C GLN A 138 -0.27 7.52 0.88
N LEU A 139 -0.92 6.51 0.30
CA LEU A 139 -1.56 5.41 1.01
C LEU A 139 -0.65 4.20 0.92
N VAL A 140 -0.20 3.72 2.06
CA VAL A 140 0.78 2.63 2.15
C VAL A 140 0.39 1.60 3.21
N LEU A 141 1.00 0.42 3.12
CA LEU A 141 0.91 -0.63 4.13
C LEU A 141 2.23 -0.70 4.89
N GLU A 142 2.17 -0.63 6.21
CA GLU A 142 3.28 -0.90 7.12
C GLU A 142 3.18 -2.35 7.61
N GLY A 143 4.22 -3.15 7.32
CA GLY A 143 4.17 -4.59 7.54
C GLY A 143 3.03 -5.22 6.75
N THR A 144 2.28 -6.13 7.37
CA THR A 144 1.19 -6.87 6.71
C THR A 144 -0.21 -6.35 7.02
N GLY A 145 -0.37 -5.36 7.90
CA GLY A 145 -1.71 -4.94 8.35
C GLY A 145 -1.87 -3.46 8.69
N GLY A 146 -0.79 -2.71 8.80
CA GLY A 146 -0.84 -1.30 9.19
C GLY A 146 -1.11 -0.39 7.99
N LEU A 147 -2.37 -0.03 7.75
CA LEU A 147 -2.73 0.94 6.72
C LEU A 147 -2.38 2.35 7.18
N ARG A 148 -1.68 3.12 6.32
CA ARG A 148 -1.21 4.47 6.59
C ARG A 148 -1.58 5.40 5.45
N LEU A 149 -2.27 6.50 5.76
CA LEU A 149 -2.55 7.59 4.81
C LEU A 149 -1.81 8.84 5.27
N PHE A 150 -0.75 9.20 4.55
CA PHE A 150 0.04 10.39 4.83
C PHE A 150 -0.66 11.62 4.27
N TYR A 151 -1.01 12.55 5.12
CA TYR A 151 -1.63 13.82 4.73
C TYR A 151 -0.67 15.02 4.84
N GLN A 152 0.51 14.79 5.38
CA GLN A 152 1.65 15.68 5.34
C GLN A 152 2.90 14.88 4.98
N GLU A 153 3.91 15.57 4.45
CA GLU A 153 5.20 14.95 4.19
C GLU A 153 5.85 14.50 5.51
N SER A 154 6.34 13.29 5.52
CA SER A 154 7.06 12.71 6.65
C SER A 154 8.52 12.45 6.29
N PRO A 155 9.48 13.06 6.98
CA PRO A 155 10.90 12.78 6.79
C PRO A 155 11.33 11.47 7.47
N ALA A 156 10.42 10.82 8.18
CA ALA A 156 10.71 9.53 8.80
C ALA A 156 10.85 8.46 7.72
N GLY A 157 12.05 7.96 7.55
CA GLY A 157 12.30 6.79 6.73
C GLY A 157 11.57 5.57 7.26
N GLY A 158 11.29 4.65 6.38
CA GLY A 158 10.63 3.39 6.73
C GLY A 158 10.43 2.54 5.49
N SER A 159 10.16 1.28 5.72
CA SER A 159 9.82 0.35 4.65
C SER A 159 8.30 0.20 4.62
N TYR A 160 7.70 0.53 3.49
CA TYR A 160 6.26 0.49 3.27
C TYR A 160 5.94 -0.17 1.94
N THR A 161 4.83 -0.89 1.87
CA THR A 161 4.29 -1.37 0.61
C THR A 161 3.35 -0.30 0.02
N PRO A 162 3.63 0.26 -1.16
CA PRO A 162 2.75 1.22 -1.80
C PRO A 162 1.39 0.60 -2.12
N LEU A 163 0.32 1.33 -1.85
CA LEU A 163 -1.06 0.94 -2.18
C LEU A 163 -1.69 1.89 -3.20
N ALA A 164 -1.58 3.19 -2.95
CA ALA A 164 -2.08 4.22 -3.86
C ALA A 164 -1.40 5.56 -3.62
N THR A 165 -1.42 6.41 -4.65
CA THR A 165 -0.93 7.78 -4.59
C THR A 165 -2.04 8.73 -5.02
N LEU A 166 -2.39 9.70 -4.19
CA LEU A 166 -3.38 10.71 -4.52
C LEU A 166 -2.86 11.60 -5.66
N ARG A 167 -3.74 11.89 -6.60
CA ARG A 167 -3.47 12.82 -7.70
C ARG A 167 -3.39 14.27 -7.23
N GLU A 168 -4.18 14.61 -6.22
CA GLU A 168 -4.24 15.94 -5.62
C GLU A 168 -4.27 15.81 -4.10
N THR A 169 -3.55 16.69 -3.42
CA THR A 169 -3.46 16.72 -1.95
C THR A 169 -3.98 18.02 -1.35
N GLU A 170 -4.49 18.94 -2.20
CA GLU A 170 -5.09 20.17 -1.71
C GLU A 170 -6.33 19.87 -0.86
N GLY A 171 -6.41 20.44 0.33
CA GLY A 171 -7.50 20.18 1.26
C GLY A 171 -7.37 18.89 2.07
N LEU A 172 -6.48 17.96 1.70
CA LEU A 172 -6.36 16.66 2.34
C LEU A 172 -6.09 16.76 3.86
N ALA A 173 -5.15 17.61 4.26
CA ALA A 173 -4.82 17.81 5.66
C ALA A 173 -6.00 18.39 6.46
N GLN A 174 -6.83 19.22 5.82
CA GLN A 174 -8.01 19.79 6.43
C GLN A 174 -9.15 18.75 6.55
N ALA A 175 -9.37 17.96 5.50
CA ALA A 175 -10.36 16.88 5.51
C ALA A 175 -10.02 15.79 6.55
N LEU A 176 -8.73 15.52 6.73
CA LEU A 176 -8.22 14.55 7.70
C LEU A 176 -7.93 15.15 9.10
N ALA A 177 -8.34 16.41 9.35
CA ALA A 177 -8.15 17.03 10.66
C ALA A 177 -8.95 16.30 11.75
N GLY A 178 -8.35 16.18 12.96
CA GLY A 178 -8.97 15.54 14.10
C GLY A 178 -8.27 14.25 14.55
N GLU A 179 -8.57 13.78 15.73
CA GLU A 179 -7.94 12.58 16.31
C GLU A 179 -8.36 11.29 15.59
N SER A 180 -9.60 11.25 15.11
CA SER A 180 -10.11 10.11 14.35
C SER A 180 -11.08 10.62 13.27
N VAL A 181 -10.99 10.05 12.08
CA VAL A 181 -11.85 10.38 10.95
C VAL A 181 -12.32 9.11 10.26
N GLU A 182 -13.55 9.15 9.76
CA GLU A 182 -14.06 8.09 8.90
C GLU A 182 -13.61 8.35 7.46
N VAL A 183 -12.97 7.36 6.88
CA VAL A 183 -12.47 7.37 5.50
C VAL A 183 -13.16 6.25 4.74
N THR A 184 -13.79 6.56 3.63
CA THR A 184 -14.38 5.56 2.74
C THR A 184 -13.52 5.41 1.50
N LEU A 185 -13.17 4.17 1.19
CA LEU A 185 -12.41 3.79 0.02
C LEU A 185 -13.33 3.05 -0.96
N GLN A 186 -13.30 3.40 -2.24
CA GLN A 186 -14.06 2.73 -3.29
C GLN A 186 -13.35 2.83 -4.65
N LEU A 187 -13.64 1.91 -5.55
CA LEU A 187 -13.18 2.00 -6.93
C LEU A 187 -14.14 2.85 -7.76
N VAL A 188 -13.57 3.67 -8.64
CA VAL A 188 -14.32 4.43 -9.65
C VAL A 188 -13.64 4.29 -11.00
N THR A 189 -14.41 4.41 -12.06
CA THR A 189 -13.90 4.46 -13.44
C THR A 189 -13.81 5.92 -13.86
N GLY A 190 -12.63 6.35 -14.32
CA GLY A 190 -12.36 7.72 -14.74
C GLY A 190 -12.27 7.86 -16.25
#